data_837a798dc394366b0e6d5abbabbb52bd
#
_entry.id   837a798dc394366b0e6d5abbabbb52bd
#
_cell.length_a   1.000
_cell.length_b   1.000
_cell.length_c   1.000
_cell.angle_alpha   90.00
_cell.angle_beta   90.00
_cell.angle_gamma   90.00
#
_symmetry.space_group_name_H-M   'P 1'
#
loop_
_entity.id
_entity.type
_entity.pdbx_description
1 polymer ?
#
loop_
_entity_poly.entity_id
_entity_poly.type
_entity_poly.pdbx_seq_one_letter_code
_entity_poly.pdbx_strand_id
1 'polypeptide(L)'
;VGIAAIARAAPDGYTIGMSSVGNMAINPHIYPDLPYSPLKDFTPIGLAGRFVNVLVVNSKIPARNVQELIELDRKKLDSITFASAGNGSTNHLSGELLKQLTHTSFLHVPYR
;
A
#
# COMPACT_ATOMS: atom_id res chain seq x y z
N VAL A 1 3.95 2.80 14.79
CA VAL A 1 4.66 2.79 16.09
C VAL A 1 6.17 2.61 15.88
N GLY A 2 6.63 1.57 15.16
CA GLY A 2 8.06 1.27 15.02
C GLY A 2 8.90 2.38 14.39
N ILE A 3 8.48 2.98 13.27
CA ILE A 3 9.23 4.04 12.58
C ILE A 3 9.39 5.29 13.45
N ALA A 4 8.34 5.67 14.19
CA ALA A 4 8.42 6.81 15.10
C ALA A 4 9.34 6.54 16.31
N ALA A 5 9.52 5.29 16.71
CA ALA A 5 10.49 4.92 17.75
C ALA A 5 11.94 5.08 17.25
N ILE A 6 12.22 4.65 16.01
CA ILE A 6 13.53 4.84 15.37
C ILE A 6 13.84 6.33 15.19
N ALA A 7 12.86 7.14 14.76
CA ALA A 7 13.04 8.59 14.59
C ALA A 7 13.41 9.31 15.89
N ARG A 8 13.01 8.78 17.05
CA ARG A 8 13.31 9.36 18.38
C ARG A 8 14.55 8.77 19.05
N ALA A 9 15.15 7.74 18.47
CA ALA A 9 16.35 7.15 19.01
C ALA A 9 17.57 8.09 18.85
N ALA A 10 18.59 7.89 19.69
CA ALA A 10 19.83 8.63 19.56
C ALA A 10 20.48 8.37 18.19
N PRO A 11 20.98 9.41 17.50
CA PRO A 11 21.59 9.25 16.17
C PRO A 11 23.05 8.77 16.27
N ASP A 12 23.31 7.76 17.06
CA ASP A 12 24.62 7.20 17.37
C ASP A 12 25.00 5.99 16.50
N GLY A 13 24.09 5.57 15.61
CA GLY A 13 24.31 4.44 14.69
C GLY A 13 23.99 3.07 15.28
N TYR A 14 23.60 2.97 16.56
CA TYR A 14 23.23 1.69 17.18
C TYR A 14 21.77 1.32 17.01
N THR A 15 20.90 2.27 16.61
CA THR A 15 19.50 1.97 16.31
C THR A 15 19.29 1.99 14.80
N ILE A 16 19.03 0.83 14.23
CA ILE A 16 18.69 0.68 12.82
C ILE A 16 17.28 0.09 12.67
N GLY A 17 16.64 0.35 11.55
CA GLY A 17 15.32 -0.18 11.28
C GLY A 17 15.04 -0.41 9.80
N MET A 18 14.08 -1.28 9.55
CA MET A 18 13.55 -1.51 8.20
C MET A 18 12.29 -0.69 7.98
N SER A 19 12.19 -0.11 6.80
CA SER A 19 11.01 0.63 6.39
C SER A 19 10.58 0.24 4.98
N SER A 20 9.40 0.68 4.60
CA SER A 20 8.81 0.44 3.28
C SER A 20 8.43 1.76 2.62
N VAL A 21 8.13 1.71 1.33
CA VAL A 21 7.61 2.85 0.58
C VAL A 21 6.35 3.46 1.24
N GLY A 22 5.51 2.62 1.86
CA GLY A 22 4.34 3.08 2.61
C GLY A 22 4.71 4.09 3.69
N ASN A 23 5.68 3.76 4.53
CA ASN A 23 6.09 4.62 5.64
C ASN A 23 6.86 5.85 5.19
N MET A 24 7.71 5.73 4.16
CA MET A 24 8.64 6.80 3.77
C MET A 24 8.10 7.74 2.68
N ALA A 25 7.26 7.23 1.78
CA ALA A 25 6.77 8.01 0.65
C ALA A 25 5.25 8.22 0.63
N ILE A 26 4.46 7.29 1.17
CA ILE A 26 2.99 7.36 1.07
C ILE A 26 2.39 8.05 2.30
N ASN A 27 2.73 7.57 3.49
CA ASN A 27 2.15 8.07 4.75
C ASN A 27 2.30 9.59 4.95
N PRO A 28 3.41 10.24 4.55
CA PRO A 28 3.54 11.70 4.66
C PRO A 28 2.48 12.49 3.89
N HIS A 29 1.87 11.89 2.87
CA HIS A 29 0.82 12.52 2.07
C HIS A 29 -0.60 12.16 2.51
N ILE A 30 -0.74 11.11 3.30
CA ILE A 30 -2.06 10.63 3.77
C ILE A 30 -2.36 11.09 5.20
N TYR A 31 -1.33 11.13 6.05
CA TYR A 31 -1.48 11.46 7.47
C TYR A 31 -0.86 12.83 7.77
N PRO A 32 -1.67 13.88 8.04
CA PRO A 32 -1.16 15.22 8.31
C PRO A 32 -0.32 15.30 9.59
N ASP A 33 -0.66 14.51 10.61
CA ASP A 33 0.01 14.50 11.92
C ASP A 33 1.00 13.34 12.07
N LEU A 34 1.83 13.11 11.05
CA LEU A 34 2.82 12.03 11.08
C LEU A 34 3.93 12.36 12.10
N PRO A 35 4.20 11.49 13.10
CA PRO A 35 5.15 11.80 14.18
C PRO A 35 6.61 11.58 13.79
N TYR A 36 6.94 11.72 12.52
CA TYR A 36 8.31 11.68 11.96
C TYR A 36 8.34 12.32 10.57
N SER A 37 9.50 12.79 10.17
CA SER A 37 9.78 13.31 8.82
C SER A 37 10.72 12.36 8.08
N PRO A 38 10.29 11.70 6.99
CA PRO A 38 11.14 10.77 6.24
C PRO A 38 12.46 11.37 5.75
N LEU A 39 12.46 12.64 5.41
CA LEU A 39 13.63 13.33 4.85
C LEU A 39 14.55 13.95 5.90
N LYS A 40 14.07 14.12 7.16
CA LYS A 40 14.83 14.84 8.20
C LYS A 40 15.31 13.92 9.33
N ASP A 41 14.52 12.90 9.67
CA ASP A 41 14.74 12.12 10.89
C ASP A 41 15.49 10.81 10.63
N PHE A 42 15.87 10.52 9.38
CA PHE A 42 16.52 9.25 9.02
C PHE A 42 17.69 9.47 8.07
N THR A 43 18.72 8.66 8.24
CA THR A 43 19.80 8.49 7.28
C THR A 43 19.62 7.17 6.54
N PRO A 44 19.35 7.13 5.24
CA PRO A 44 19.18 5.90 4.48
C PRO A 44 20.53 5.17 4.35
N ILE A 45 20.54 3.88 4.67
CA ILE A 45 21.73 3.03 4.57
C ILE A 45 21.75 2.30 3.22
N GLY A 46 20.62 1.74 2.82
CA GLY A 46 20.53 1.01 1.55
C GLY A 46 19.21 0.30 1.35
N LEU A 47 19.06 -0.28 0.17
CA LEU A 47 17.89 -1.07 -0.21
C LEU A 47 18.09 -2.52 0.23
N ALA A 48 17.29 -2.98 1.19
CA ALA A 48 17.36 -4.35 1.70
C ALA A 48 16.73 -5.38 0.73
N GLY A 49 15.73 -4.98 -0.05
CA GLY A 49 15.07 -5.86 -1.01
C GLY A 49 13.94 -5.17 -1.77
N ARG A 50 13.40 -5.88 -2.76
CA ARG A 50 12.23 -5.46 -3.53
C ARG A 50 11.18 -6.56 -3.49
N PHE A 51 9.92 -6.16 -3.51
CA PHE A 51 8.78 -7.07 -3.65
C PHE A 51 7.81 -6.52 -4.68
N VAL A 52 7.02 -7.39 -5.26
CA VAL A 52 5.96 -7.03 -6.21
C VAL A 52 4.61 -7.33 -5.59
N ASN A 53 3.61 -6.52 -5.92
CA ASN A 53 2.23 -6.85 -5.60
C ASN A 53 1.69 -7.83 -6.64
N VAL A 54 0.92 -8.81 -6.21
CA VAL A 54 0.26 -9.79 -7.06
C VAL A 54 -1.25 -9.64 -6.88
N LEU A 55 -1.97 -9.52 -7.99
CA LEU A 55 -3.42 -9.54 -7.99
C LEU A 55 -3.90 -11.00 -7.94
N VAL A 56 -4.64 -11.33 -6.90
CA VAL A 56 -5.28 -12.64 -6.75
C VAL A 56 -6.78 -12.46 -6.59
N VAL A 57 -7.54 -13.42 -7.10
CA VAL A 57 -9.00 -13.43 -7.00
C VAL A 57 -9.49 -14.74 -6.40
N ASN A 58 -10.62 -14.70 -5.72
CA ASN A 58 -11.28 -15.93 -5.24
C ASN A 58 -11.68 -16.81 -6.42
N SER A 59 -11.50 -18.13 -6.30
CA SER A 59 -11.80 -19.10 -7.36
C SER A 59 -13.28 -19.13 -7.77
N LYS A 60 -14.18 -18.57 -6.95
CA LYS A 60 -15.61 -18.43 -7.28
C LYS A 60 -15.91 -17.24 -8.19
N ILE A 61 -14.95 -16.30 -8.35
CA ILE A 61 -15.10 -15.18 -9.28
C ILE A 61 -14.86 -15.72 -10.70
N PRO A 62 -15.80 -15.58 -11.63
CA PRO A 62 -15.68 -16.10 -12.98
C PRO A 62 -14.82 -15.19 -13.87
N ALA A 63 -13.58 -14.95 -13.44
CA ALA A 63 -12.58 -14.19 -14.18
C ALA A 63 -11.22 -14.92 -14.12
N ARG A 64 -10.62 -15.17 -15.27
CA ARG A 64 -9.35 -15.89 -15.42
C ARG A 64 -8.18 -14.96 -15.75
N ASN A 65 -8.46 -13.71 -16.03
CA ASN A 65 -7.49 -12.67 -16.34
C ASN A 65 -8.04 -11.30 -15.94
N VAL A 66 -7.19 -10.29 -15.99
CA VAL A 66 -7.55 -8.91 -15.56
C VAL A 66 -8.66 -8.32 -16.43
N GLN A 67 -8.68 -8.61 -17.72
CA GLN A 67 -9.70 -8.08 -18.63
C GLN A 67 -11.10 -8.60 -18.26
N GLU A 68 -11.23 -9.90 -18.00
CA GLU A 68 -12.50 -10.50 -17.57
C GLU A 68 -12.95 -9.94 -16.21
N LEU A 69 -12.01 -9.65 -15.30
CA LEU A 69 -12.31 -9.02 -14.01
C LEU A 69 -12.87 -7.60 -14.20
N ILE A 70 -12.27 -6.81 -15.08
CA ILE A 70 -12.74 -5.46 -15.43
C ILE A 70 -14.14 -5.51 -16.03
N GLU A 71 -14.37 -6.42 -16.97
CA GLU A 71 -15.69 -6.58 -17.61
C GLU A 71 -16.77 -7.02 -16.61
N LEU A 72 -16.40 -7.85 -15.64
CA LEU A 72 -17.31 -8.28 -14.59
C LEU A 72 -17.74 -7.10 -13.70
N ASP A 73 -16.82 -6.25 -13.30
CA ASP A 73 -17.12 -5.05 -12.51
C ASP A 73 -18.01 -4.07 -13.30
N ARG A 74 -17.72 -3.86 -14.58
CA ARG A 74 -18.53 -2.98 -15.47
C ARG A 74 -19.96 -3.46 -15.66
N LYS A 75 -20.21 -4.78 -15.62
CA LYS A 75 -21.56 -5.35 -15.71
C LYS A 75 -22.37 -5.12 -14.44
N LYS A 76 -21.70 -5.07 -13.30
CA LYS A 76 -22.35 -4.87 -12.01
C LYS A 76 -21.41 -4.03 -11.13
N LEU A 77 -21.59 -2.72 -11.18
CA LEU A 77 -20.81 -1.74 -10.43
C LEU A 77 -20.82 -2.07 -8.91
N ASP A 78 -19.72 -1.78 -8.25
CA ASP A 78 -19.52 -1.98 -6.79
C ASP A 78 -19.73 -3.42 -6.27
N SER A 79 -19.70 -4.41 -7.18
CA SER A 79 -19.91 -5.81 -6.79
C SER A 79 -18.62 -6.51 -6.38
N ILE A 80 -17.47 -5.98 -6.77
CA ILE A 80 -16.17 -6.56 -6.49
C ILE A 80 -15.49 -5.75 -5.39
N THR A 81 -15.09 -6.45 -4.34
CA THR A 81 -14.28 -5.88 -3.26
C THR A 81 -12.84 -6.32 -3.38
N PHE A 82 -11.88 -5.44 -3.06
CA PHE A 82 -10.49 -5.83 -2.91
C PHE A 82 -9.97 -5.52 -1.51
N ALA A 83 -9.16 -6.42 -0.99
CA ALA A 83 -8.54 -6.31 0.32
C ALA A 83 -7.12 -5.74 0.22
N SER A 84 -6.71 -5.02 1.25
CA SER A 84 -5.34 -4.55 1.41
C SER A 84 -4.85 -4.70 2.84
N ALA A 85 -3.55 -4.50 3.05
CA ALA A 85 -2.93 -4.46 4.38
C ALA A 85 -3.18 -3.13 5.14
N GLY A 86 -4.24 -2.40 4.76
CA GLY A 86 -4.63 -1.13 5.36
C GLY A 86 -4.42 0.08 4.46
N ASN A 87 -4.98 1.22 4.87
CA ASN A 87 -4.86 2.48 4.15
C ASN A 87 -3.39 2.91 4.05
N GLY A 88 -2.97 3.36 2.86
CA GLY A 88 -1.59 3.75 2.61
C GLY A 88 -0.61 2.60 2.37
N SER A 89 -1.09 1.35 2.35
CA SER A 89 -0.27 0.21 1.93
C SER A 89 -0.05 0.20 0.41
N THR A 90 1.00 -0.47 -0.05
CA THR A 90 1.25 -0.64 -1.49
C THR A 90 0.14 -1.40 -2.20
N ASN A 91 -0.49 -2.36 -1.52
CA ASN A 91 -1.65 -3.10 -2.03
C ASN A 91 -2.86 -2.17 -2.24
N HIS A 92 -3.13 -1.28 -1.28
CA HIS A 92 -4.19 -0.26 -1.41
C HIS A 92 -3.94 0.62 -2.64
N LEU A 93 -2.76 1.24 -2.74
CA LEU A 93 -2.46 2.16 -3.86
C LEU A 93 -2.43 1.44 -5.21
N SER A 94 -1.97 0.18 -5.26
CA SER A 94 -2.03 -0.62 -6.49
C SER A 94 -3.47 -0.89 -6.92
N GLY A 95 -4.37 -1.17 -5.97
CA GLY A 95 -5.79 -1.34 -6.24
C GLY A 95 -6.45 -0.05 -6.73
N GLU A 96 -6.18 1.07 -6.07
CA GLU A 96 -6.71 2.38 -6.49
C GLU A 96 -6.16 2.81 -7.87
N LEU A 97 -4.89 2.55 -8.15
CA LEU A 97 -4.31 2.81 -9.48
C LEU A 97 -4.97 1.94 -10.55
N LEU A 98 -5.22 0.66 -10.26
CA LEU A 98 -5.95 -0.23 -11.18
C LEU A 98 -7.35 0.33 -11.47
N LYS A 99 -8.09 0.74 -10.44
CA LYS A 99 -9.42 1.39 -10.60
C LYS A 99 -9.33 2.61 -11.51
N GLN A 100 -8.37 3.49 -11.26
CA GLN A 100 -8.20 4.70 -12.05
C GLN A 100 -7.89 4.42 -13.53
N LEU A 101 -6.95 3.50 -13.79
CA LEU A 101 -6.53 3.17 -15.16
C LEU A 101 -7.60 2.40 -15.95
N THR A 102 -8.46 1.64 -15.27
CA THR A 102 -9.47 0.79 -15.92
C THR A 102 -10.89 1.34 -15.83
N HIS A 103 -11.06 2.46 -15.11
CA HIS A 103 -12.37 3.04 -14.83
C HIS A 103 -13.35 2.04 -14.21
N THR A 104 -12.85 1.25 -13.26
CA THR A 104 -13.63 0.29 -12.46
C THR A 104 -13.99 0.87 -11.10
N SER A 105 -14.99 0.26 -10.45
CA SER A 105 -15.56 0.73 -9.18
C SER A 105 -15.30 -0.22 -8.00
N PHE A 106 -14.23 -1.02 -8.05
CA PHE A 106 -13.88 -1.95 -6.98
C PHE A 106 -13.90 -1.28 -5.59
N LEU A 107 -14.61 -1.87 -4.66
CA LEU A 107 -14.71 -1.35 -3.30
C LEU A 107 -13.51 -1.80 -2.45
N HIS A 108 -12.77 -0.84 -1.88
CA HIS A 108 -11.64 -1.13 -1.01
C HIS A 108 -12.08 -1.55 0.39
N VAL A 109 -11.53 -2.65 0.88
CA VAL A 109 -11.71 -3.16 2.24
C VAL A 109 -10.35 -3.24 2.94
N PRO A 110 -10.01 -2.26 3.80
CA PRO A 110 -8.75 -2.28 4.52
C PRO A 110 -8.78 -3.30 5.66
N TYR A 111 -7.74 -4.14 5.75
CA TYR A 111 -7.46 -5.00 6.89
C TYR A 111 -6.32 -4.40 7.74
N ARG A 112 -6.34 -4.73 9.04
CA ARG A 112 -5.29 -4.31 9.99
C ARG A 112 -4.36 -5.46 10.29
#